data_e979fce17530a362c9583ff8fead77cf
#
_entry.id   e979fce17530a362c9583ff8fead77cf
#
_cell.length_a   1.000
_cell.length_b   1.000
_cell.length_c   1.000
_cell.angle_alpha   90.00
_cell.angle_beta   90.00
_cell.angle_gamma   90.00
#
_symmetry.space_group_name_H-M   'P 1'
#
loop_
_entity.id
_entity.type
_entity.pdbx_description
1 polymer ?
#
loop_
_entity_poly.entity_id
_entity_poly.type
_entity_poly.pdbx_seq_one_letter_code
_entity_poly.pdbx_strand_id
1 'polypeptide(L)'
;MAEPFPDTGLAMAPLYDEPFMAALPNKHKFADRESITSEELQSETMLLLGTGHCFRDHVLEVCPEFARFSSNAEGIRKSFEGSSLETIKHMVASGMGVTLVPRLSVPAEAIKPKVKGRKEPEQMVRYLPVRDAHDRDPPTRRVVLAWRRTFTRYEAIAALRNAIYACELPGVKRLS
;
A
#
# COMPACT_ATOMS: atom_id res chain seq x y z
N MET A 1 12.49 -5.82 -2.60
CA MET A 1 12.22 -5.44 -1.18
C MET A 1 11.78 -3.99 -1.15
N ALA A 2 11.20 -3.49 -0.06
CA ALA A 2 10.87 -2.08 0.10
C ALA A 2 11.67 -1.47 1.25
N GLU A 3 12.17 -0.24 1.07
CA GLU A 3 12.86 0.53 2.12
C GLU A 3 11.85 1.13 3.12
N PRO A 4 12.28 1.45 4.36
CA PRO A 4 13.62 1.25 4.92
C PRO A 4 13.81 -0.16 5.49
N PHE A 5 15.03 -0.64 5.49
CA PHE A 5 15.46 -1.82 6.24
C PHE A 5 16.91 -1.66 6.70
N PRO A 6 17.34 -2.35 7.79
CA PRO A 6 18.68 -2.18 8.33
C PRO A 6 19.74 -2.58 7.31
N ASP A 7 20.89 -1.89 7.34
CA ASP A 7 22.05 -2.27 6.54
C ASP A 7 22.58 -3.63 7.00
N THR A 8 22.30 -4.64 6.19
CA THR A 8 22.66 -6.02 6.45
C THR A 8 23.83 -6.49 5.57
N GLY A 9 24.62 -5.55 5.05
CA GLY A 9 25.70 -5.86 4.08
C GLY A 9 25.17 -6.18 2.68
N LEU A 10 23.95 -5.75 2.36
CA LEU A 10 23.37 -5.88 1.03
C LEU A 10 23.80 -4.72 0.13
N ALA A 11 23.94 -5.01 -1.16
CA ALA A 11 23.92 -4.01 -2.21
C ALA A 11 22.48 -3.81 -2.68
N MET A 12 22.12 -2.58 -3.06
CA MET A 12 20.77 -2.23 -3.44
C MET A 12 20.76 -1.36 -4.69
N ALA A 13 19.74 -1.53 -5.51
CA ALA A 13 19.43 -0.65 -6.62
C ALA A 13 17.95 -0.27 -6.56
N PRO A 14 17.60 1.03 -6.51
CA PRO A 14 16.22 1.47 -6.55
C PRO A 14 15.59 1.07 -7.88
N LEU A 15 14.31 0.66 -7.83
CA LEU A 15 13.54 0.24 -8.99
C LEU A 15 12.41 1.23 -9.30
N TYR A 16 11.54 1.45 -8.31
CA TYR A 16 10.39 2.33 -8.47
C TYR A 16 9.83 2.78 -7.11
N ASP A 17 9.16 3.91 -7.12
CA ASP A 17 8.33 4.38 -6.02
C ASP A 17 6.88 3.99 -6.29
N GLU A 18 6.27 3.27 -5.35
CA GLU A 18 4.93 2.72 -5.43
C GLU A 18 3.99 3.48 -4.49
N PRO A 19 2.93 4.13 -5.02
CA PRO A 19 1.99 4.87 -4.20
C PRO A 19 1.09 3.94 -3.39
N PHE A 20 0.59 4.45 -2.26
CA PHE A 20 -0.43 3.80 -1.46
C PHE A 20 -1.82 4.10 -2.01
N MET A 21 -2.69 3.10 -1.88
CA MET A 21 -4.11 3.20 -2.15
C MET A 21 -4.87 2.90 -0.86
N ALA A 22 -5.89 3.67 -0.55
CA ALA A 22 -6.82 3.34 0.52
C ALA A 22 -7.84 2.32 0.02
N ALA A 23 -8.01 1.21 0.75
CA ALA A 23 -9.03 0.21 0.51
C ALA A 23 -10.19 0.42 1.49
N LEU A 24 -11.39 0.64 0.97
CA LEU A 24 -12.61 0.97 1.71
C LEU A 24 -13.73 -0.01 1.35
N PRO A 25 -14.67 -0.29 2.25
CA PRO A 25 -15.92 -0.96 1.88
C PRO A 25 -16.64 -0.20 0.76
N ASN A 26 -17.32 -0.90 -0.13
CA ASN A 26 -18.02 -0.26 -1.26
C ASN A 26 -19.14 0.71 -0.85
N LYS A 27 -19.69 0.56 0.36
CA LYS A 27 -20.73 1.44 0.95
C LYS A 27 -20.16 2.47 1.93
N HIS A 28 -18.84 2.64 1.96
CA HIS A 28 -18.21 3.60 2.85
C HIS A 28 -18.57 5.04 2.44
N LYS A 29 -18.68 5.96 3.42
CA LYS A 29 -18.99 7.39 3.16
C LYS A 29 -18.05 8.08 2.17
N PHE A 30 -16.81 7.57 2.01
CA PHE A 30 -15.82 8.08 1.08
C PHE A 30 -15.72 7.28 -0.23
N ALA A 31 -16.51 6.22 -0.42
CA ALA A 31 -16.37 5.28 -1.55
C ALA A 31 -16.56 5.95 -2.94
N ASP A 32 -17.30 7.04 -3.01
CA ASP A 32 -17.56 7.76 -4.26
C ASP A 32 -16.60 8.94 -4.53
N ARG A 33 -15.61 9.13 -3.66
CA ARG A 33 -14.58 10.16 -3.86
C ARG A 33 -13.53 9.72 -4.87
N GLU A 34 -12.80 10.70 -5.42
CA GLU A 34 -11.67 10.46 -6.33
C GLU A 34 -10.36 10.17 -5.58
N SER A 35 -10.24 10.64 -4.34
CA SER A 35 -9.07 10.46 -3.49
C SER A 35 -9.43 10.65 -2.01
N ILE A 36 -8.51 10.29 -1.13
CA ILE A 36 -8.63 10.43 0.33
C ILE A 36 -7.29 10.88 0.91
N THR A 37 -7.33 11.63 2.03
CA THR A 37 -6.12 12.04 2.75
C THR A 37 -5.87 11.14 3.97
N SER A 38 -4.61 11.15 4.48
CA SER A 38 -4.26 10.44 5.70
C SER A 38 -5.06 10.93 6.92
N GLU A 39 -5.32 12.24 7.01
CA GLU A 39 -6.09 12.84 8.09
C GLU A 39 -7.55 12.35 8.10
N GLU A 40 -8.15 12.18 6.93
CA GLU A 40 -9.51 11.64 6.81
C GLU A 40 -9.60 10.19 7.26
N LEU A 41 -8.53 9.41 7.09
CA LEU A 41 -8.45 8.03 7.57
C LEU A 41 -8.37 7.92 9.10
N GLN A 42 -7.89 8.94 9.80
CA GLN A 42 -7.71 8.93 11.27
C GLN A 42 -9.01 8.66 12.04
N SER A 43 -10.15 9.04 11.46
CA SER A 43 -11.47 8.81 12.08
C SER A 43 -11.97 7.38 11.91
N GLU A 44 -11.30 6.57 11.09
CA GLU A 44 -11.75 5.24 10.71
C GLU A 44 -11.04 4.13 11.52
N THR A 45 -11.63 2.95 11.52
CA THR A 45 -10.96 1.75 12.05
C THR A 45 -9.94 1.24 11.05
N MET A 46 -8.65 1.33 11.39
CA MET A 46 -7.56 0.87 10.52
C MET A 46 -7.28 -0.61 10.73
N LEU A 47 -7.27 -1.36 9.63
CA LEU A 47 -6.85 -2.76 9.60
C LEU A 47 -5.37 -2.80 9.17
N LEU A 48 -4.53 -3.41 10.00
CA LEU A 48 -3.08 -3.46 9.82
C LEU A 48 -2.60 -4.89 9.68
N LEU A 49 -1.48 -5.08 9.00
CA LEU A 49 -0.73 -6.32 9.10
C LEU A 49 -0.14 -6.47 10.50
N GLY A 50 0.03 -7.71 10.95
CA GLY A 50 0.65 -8.02 12.23
C GLY A 50 2.09 -7.50 12.32
N THR A 51 2.62 -7.44 13.54
CA THR A 51 4.01 -7.05 13.80
C THR A 51 5.00 -7.96 13.05
N GLY A 52 6.07 -7.37 12.52
CA GLY A 52 7.08 -8.06 11.72
C GLY A 52 6.86 -8.01 10.21
N HIS A 53 5.74 -7.46 9.75
CA HIS A 53 5.55 -7.16 8.34
C HIS A 53 6.03 -5.74 8.02
N CYS A 54 7.05 -5.58 7.18
CA CYS A 54 7.59 -4.27 6.81
C CYS A 54 6.52 -3.32 6.22
N PHE A 55 5.48 -3.87 5.58
CA PHE A 55 4.40 -3.06 5.05
C PHE A 55 3.56 -2.39 6.15
N ARG A 56 3.45 -2.99 7.35
CA ARG A 56 2.84 -2.34 8.52
C ARG A 56 3.55 -1.04 8.85
N ASP A 57 4.88 -1.08 8.90
CA ASP A 57 5.70 0.08 9.27
C ASP A 57 5.50 1.21 8.25
N HIS A 58 5.46 0.89 6.96
CA HIS A 58 5.15 1.88 5.92
C HIS A 58 3.75 2.50 6.08
N VAL A 59 2.74 1.72 6.45
CA VAL A 59 1.39 2.26 6.71
C VAL A 59 1.41 3.21 7.90
N LEU A 60 2.16 2.88 8.95
CA LEU A 60 2.30 3.72 10.14
C LEU A 60 3.14 4.99 9.89
N GLU A 61 4.03 4.99 8.90
CA GLU A 61 4.72 6.21 8.43
C GLU A 61 3.75 7.17 7.73
N VAL A 62 2.83 6.64 6.93
CA VAL A 62 1.81 7.43 6.22
C VAL A 62 0.74 7.94 7.19
N CYS A 63 0.37 7.13 8.18
CA CYS A 63 -0.67 7.42 9.16
C CYS A 63 -0.15 7.19 10.59
N PRO A 64 0.74 8.05 11.11
CA PRO A 64 1.43 7.85 12.38
C PRO A 64 0.51 7.81 13.61
N GLU A 65 -0.69 8.36 13.51
CA GLU A 65 -1.66 8.37 14.59
C GLU A 65 -2.07 6.94 15.01
N PHE A 66 -2.09 5.99 14.06
CA PHE A 66 -2.44 4.61 14.36
C PHE A 66 -1.37 3.87 15.17
N ALA A 67 -0.11 4.34 15.14
CA ALA A 67 0.94 3.81 16.00
C ALA A 67 0.65 4.06 17.49
N ARG A 68 0.04 5.20 17.83
CA ARG A 68 -0.30 5.57 19.19
C ARG A 68 -1.44 4.75 19.78
N PHE A 69 -2.37 4.27 18.94
CA PHE A 69 -3.51 3.46 19.37
C PHE A 69 -3.18 1.99 19.57
N SER A 70 -2.09 1.49 19.00
CA SER A 70 -1.66 0.10 19.19
C SER A 70 -0.97 -0.15 20.53
N SER A 71 -0.52 0.91 21.23
CA SER A 71 0.21 0.82 22.49
C SER A 71 -0.64 1.05 23.74
N ASN A 72 -1.86 1.59 23.63
CA ASN A 72 -2.73 1.87 24.77
C ASN A 72 -3.79 0.78 24.94
N ALA A 73 -3.64 -0.03 26.00
CA ALA A 73 -4.55 -1.13 26.35
C ALA A 73 -5.92 -0.67 26.88
N GLU A 74 -6.17 0.62 27.04
CA GLU A 74 -7.43 1.18 27.55
C GLU A 74 -8.15 2.00 26.48
N GLY A 75 -9.09 1.36 25.80
CA GLY A 75 -9.97 2.00 24.83
C GLY A 75 -10.41 1.06 23.70
N ILE A 76 -11.45 1.45 22.97
CA ILE A 76 -11.88 0.74 21.77
C ILE A 76 -10.71 0.76 20.79
N ARG A 77 -10.16 -0.42 20.49
CA ARG A 77 -9.07 -0.55 19.53
C ARG A 77 -9.52 -0.01 18.17
N LYS A 78 -8.93 1.10 17.74
CA LYS A 78 -9.13 1.65 16.40
C LYS A 78 -8.27 0.93 15.34
N SER A 79 -7.61 -0.17 15.71
CA SER A 79 -6.83 -0.99 14.78
C SER A 79 -7.03 -2.47 15.08
N PHE A 80 -7.17 -3.26 14.01
CA PHE A 80 -7.19 -4.71 14.03
C PHE A 80 -6.03 -5.23 13.19
N GLU A 81 -5.49 -6.40 13.57
CA GLU A 81 -4.37 -7.00 12.87
C GLU A 81 -4.82 -8.23 12.07
N GLY A 82 -4.35 -8.32 10.83
CA GLY A 82 -4.55 -9.46 9.96
C GLY A 82 -3.23 -10.16 9.63
N SER A 83 -3.31 -11.46 9.32
CA SER A 83 -2.13 -12.28 9.01
C SER A 83 -1.58 -12.07 7.59
N SER A 84 -2.40 -11.59 6.66
CA SER A 84 -2.01 -11.31 5.29
C SER A 84 -2.79 -10.14 4.70
N LEU A 85 -2.25 -9.54 3.64
CA LEU A 85 -2.91 -8.44 2.94
C LEU A 85 -4.25 -8.87 2.34
N GLU A 86 -4.35 -10.10 1.83
CA GLU A 86 -5.60 -10.63 1.29
C GLU A 86 -6.65 -10.84 2.39
N THR A 87 -6.25 -11.35 3.56
CA THR A 87 -7.15 -11.43 4.72
C THR A 87 -7.70 -10.05 5.09
N ILE A 88 -6.83 -9.04 5.13
CA ILE A 88 -7.25 -7.65 5.42
C ILE A 88 -8.21 -7.13 4.37
N LYS A 89 -7.99 -7.38 3.09
CA LYS A 89 -8.93 -7.00 2.02
C LYS A 89 -10.31 -7.63 2.20
N HIS A 90 -10.39 -8.90 2.64
CA HIS A 90 -11.65 -9.54 2.98
C HIS A 90 -12.33 -8.91 4.20
N MET A 91 -11.56 -8.52 5.22
CA MET A 91 -12.08 -7.79 6.37
C MET A 91 -12.64 -6.43 5.96
N VAL A 92 -11.96 -5.70 5.06
CA VAL A 92 -12.48 -4.46 4.45
C VAL A 92 -13.79 -4.74 3.71
N ALA A 93 -13.84 -5.77 2.87
CA ALA A 93 -15.04 -6.15 2.11
C ALA A 93 -16.24 -6.43 3.02
N SER A 94 -16.01 -6.97 4.23
CA SER A 94 -17.05 -7.23 5.23
C SER A 94 -17.43 -6.01 6.08
N GLY A 95 -16.79 -4.84 5.84
CA GLY A 95 -17.14 -3.61 6.55
C GLY A 95 -16.47 -3.45 7.92
N MET A 96 -15.44 -4.24 8.24
CA MET A 96 -14.77 -4.18 9.54
C MET A 96 -13.89 -2.94 9.73
N GLY A 97 -13.50 -2.27 8.63
CA GLY A 97 -12.66 -1.10 8.66
C GLY A 97 -12.08 -0.76 7.29
N VAL A 98 -11.02 0.03 7.31
CA VAL A 98 -10.29 0.48 6.13
C VAL A 98 -8.82 0.07 6.24
N THR A 99 -8.09 0.08 5.12
CA THR A 99 -6.65 -0.16 5.14
C THR A 99 -5.94 0.60 4.03
N LEU A 100 -4.61 0.66 4.12
CA LEU A 100 -3.77 1.02 2.98
C LEU A 100 -3.25 -0.25 2.30
N VAL A 101 -3.12 -0.20 0.99
CA VAL A 101 -2.56 -1.27 0.17
C VAL A 101 -1.57 -0.68 -0.85
N PRO A 102 -0.53 -1.43 -1.27
CA PRO A 102 0.34 -0.97 -2.34
C PRO A 102 -0.41 -0.98 -3.68
N ARG A 103 -0.12 -0.03 -4.55
CA ARG A 103 -0.79 0.15 -5.84
C ARG A 103 -0.83 -1.12 -6.69
N LEU A 104 0.26 -1.87 -6.74
CA LEU A 104 0.35 -3.09 -7.54
C LEU A 104 -0.43 -4.28 -6.97
N SER A 105 -0.90 -4.20 -5.72
CA SER A 105 -1.81 -5.21 -5.14
C SER A 105 -3.29 -4.96 -5.48
N VAL A 106 -3.59 -3.85 -6.16
CA VAL A 106 -4.95 -3.47 -6.57
C VAL A 106 -5.21 -3.95 -7.99
N PRO A 107 -6.29 -4.72 -8.24
CA PRO A 107 -6.64 -5.15 -9.58
C PRO A 107 -6.83 -3.96 -10.54
N ALA A 108 -6.32 -4.07 -11.77
CA ALA A 108 -6.40 -3.00 -12.74
C ALA A 108 -7.85 -2.57 -13.05
N GLU A 109 -8.78 -3.53 -12.99
CA GLU A 109 -10.21 -3.31 -13.20
C GLU A 109 -10.84 -2.46 -12.09
N ALA A 110 -10.29 -2.56 -10.87
CA ALA A 110 -10.83 -1.86 -9.69
C ALA A 110 -10.55 -0.35 -9.69
N ILE A 111 -9.68 0.13 -10.59
CA ILE A 111 -9.25 1.53 -10.66
C ILE A 111 -9.85 2.24 -11.88
N LYS A 112 -10.45 1.49 -12.80
CA LYS A 112 -11.07 2.11 -13.97
C LYS A 112 -12.23 3.01 -13.54
N PRO A 113 -12.35 4.22 -14.13
CA PRO A 113 -13.49 5.08 -13.85
C PRO A 113 -14.78 4.36 -14.23
N LYS A 114 -15.81 4.50 -13.39
CA LYS A 114 -17.14 3.93 -13.69
C LYS A 114 -17.64 4.47 -15.04
N VAL A 115 -17.83 3.61 -16.00
CA VAL A 115 -18.45 3.97 -17.29
C VAL A 115 -19.97 4.01 -17.06
N LYS A 116 -20.58 5.19 -17.24
CA LYS A 116 -22.05 5.35 -17.18
C LYS A 116 -22.73 4.34 -18.13
N GLY A 117 -23.63 3.52 -17.58
CA GLY A 117 -24.43 2.57 -18.36
C GLY A 117 -23.89 1.14 -18.47
N ARG A 118 -22.70 0.84 -17.93
CA ARG A 118 -22.17 -0.54 -17.84
C ARG A 118 -22.46 -1.10 -16.46
N LYS A 119 -23.18 -2.24 -16.35
CA LYS A 119 -23.24 -3.01 -15.13
C LYS A 119 -21.86 -3.62 -14.88
N GLU A 120 -21.08 -2.99 -14.03
CA GLU A 120 -19.86 -3.62 -13.52
C GLU A 120 -20.19 -4.62 -12.42
N PRO A 121 -19.40 -5.72 -12.27
CA PRO A 121 -19.57 -6.60 -11.13
C PRO A 121 -19.43 -5.77 -9.86
N GLU A 122 -20.30 -6.01 -8.89
CA GLU A 122 -20.32 -5.30 -7.61
C GLU A 122 -19.00 -5.55 -6.87
N GLN A 123 -18.12 -4.57 -6.92
CA GLN A 123 -16.86 -4.63 -6.19
C GLN A 123 -17.15 -4.37 -4.71
N MET A 124 -16.79 -5.33 -3.85
CA MET A 124 -16.98 -5.21 -2.41
C MET A 124 -16.00 -4.22 -1.76
N VAL A 125 -14.89 -3.93 -2.42
CA VAL A 125 -13.85 -3.01 -1.96
C VAL A 125 -13.65 -1.91 -3.00
N ARG A 126 -13.61 -0.66 -2.54
CA ARG A 126 -13.22 0.51 -3.34
C ARG A 126 -11.78 0.88 -3.02
N TYR A 127 -11.03 1.25 -4.04
CA TYR A 127 -9.65 1.68 -3.91
C TYR A 127 -9.52 3.13 -4.34
N LEU A 128 -9.03 3.99 -3.45
CA LEU A 128 -8.85 5.42 -3.69
C LEU A 128 -7.36 5.77 -3.58
N PRO A 129 -6.83 6.63 -4.45
CA PRO A 129 -5.51 7.20 -4.27
C PRO A 129 -5.42 7.95 -2.93
N VAL A 130 -4.33 7.75 -2.19
CA VAL A 130 -4.04 8.54 -1.00
C VAL A 130 -3.30 9.80 -1.44
N ARG A 131 -3.75 10.97 -0.99
CA ARG A 131 -3.09 12.25 -1.21
C ARG A 131 -2.55 12.80 0.11
N ASP A 132 -1.48 13.55 0.01
CA ASP A 132 -1.02 14.39 1.12
C ASP A 132 -2.01 15.57 1.30
N ALA A 133 -2.35 15.90 2.56
CA ALA A 133 -3.27 17.00 2.87
C ALA A 133 -2.78 18.39 2.41
N HIS A 134 -1.49 18.53 2.19
CA HIS A 134 -0.85 19.77 1.78
C HIS A 134 -0.52 19.79 0.27
N ASP A 135 -1.17 18.95 -0.53
CA ASP A 135 -1.00 18.82 -2.00
C ASP A 135 0.46 18.52 -2.43
N ARG A 136 1.22 17.89 -1.53
CA ARG A 136 2.54 17.34 -1.85
C ARG A 136 2.40 16.03 -2.63
N ASP A 137 3.51 15.49 -3.09
CA ASP A 137 3.54 14.18 -3.76
C ASP A 137 2.82 13.12 -2.91
N PRO A 138 2.02 12.22 -3.53
CA PRO A 138 1.33 11.17 -2.80
C PRO A 138 2.33 10.31 -2.03
N PRO A 139 1.98 9.81 -0.83
CA PRO A 139 2.86 8.93 -0.07
C PRO A 139 3.18 7.68 -0.87
N THR A 140 4.46 7.33 -0.94
CA THR A 140 4.97 6.18 -1.68
C THR A 140 5.90 5.35 -0.82
N ARG A 141 6.07 4.09 -1.19
CA ARG A 141 7.17 3.26 -0.71
C ARG A 141 8.17 3.01 -1.82
N ARG A 142 9.46 3.04 -1.50
CA ARG A 142 10.51 2.72 -2.45
C ARG A 142 10.76 1.23 -2.53
N VAL A 143 10.65 0.68 -3.71
CA VAL A 143 10.97 -0.72 -3.99
C VAL A 143 12.36 -0.81 -4.62
N VAL A 144 13.18 -1.69 -4.06
CA VAL A 144 14.58 -1.88 -4.45
C VAL A 144 14.86 -3.33 -4.80
N LEU A 145 15.79 -3.56 -5.71
CA LEU A 145 16.46 -4.84 -5.90
C LEU A 145 17.60 -4.91 -4.91
N ALA A 146 17.63 -5.95 -4.08
CA ALA A 146 18.67 -6.14 -3.06
C ALA A 146 19.36 -7.49 -3.28
N TRP A 147 20.70 -7.51 -3.11
CA TRP A 147 21.50 -8.72 -3.23
C TRP A 147 22.68 -8.69 -2.25
N ARG A 148 23.23 -9.84 -1.92
CA ARG A 148 24.43 -9.90 -1.08
C ARG A 148 25.62 -9.30 -1.82
N ARG A 149 26.45 -8.48 -1.16
CA ARG A 149 27.65 -7.89 -1.76
C ARG A 149 28.64 -8.93 -2.28
N THR A 150 28.61 -10.15 -1.70
CA THR A 150 29.42 -11.29 -2.14
C THR A 150 28.85 -12.05 -3.34
N PHE A 151 27.68 -11.67 -3.85
CA PHE A 151 27.08 -12.29 -5.02
C PHE A 151 27.81 -11.86 -6.30
N THR A 152 28.39 -12.83 -7.00
CA THR A 152 29.33 -12.57 -8.11
C THR A 152 28.66 -12.50 -9.50
N ARG A 153 27.40 -12.95 -9.63
CA ARG A 153 26.70 -12.97 -10.92
C ARG A 153 26.01 -11.63 -11.22
N TYR A 154 26.80 -10.59 -11.46
CA TYR A 154 26.28 -9.24 -11.72
C TYR A 154 25.45 -9.16 -13.00
N GLU A 155 25.73 -9.98 -14.01
CA GLU A 155 24.94 -10.06 -15.25
C GLU A 155 23.51 -10.54 -14.96
N ALA A 156 23.33 -11.49 -14.05
CA ALA A 156 22.00 -11.94 -13.65
C ALA A 156 21.20 -10.83 -12.93
N ILE A 157 21.87 -10.03 -12.09
CA ILE A 157 21.26 -8.86 -11.43
C ILE A 157 20.85 -7.83 -12.48
N ALA A 158 21.74 -7.53 -13.42
CA ALA A 158 21.44 -6.59 -14.51
C ALA A 158 20.28 -7.09 -15.39
N ALA A 159 20.27 -8.37 -15.74
CA ALA A 159 19.19 -9.00 -16.52
C ALA A 159 17.85 -8.92 -15.79
N LEU A 160 17.82 -9.23 -14.47
CA LEU A 160 16.61 -9.13 -13.65
C LEU A 160 16.12 -7.69 -13.57
N ARG A 161 17.01 -6.71 -13.32
CA ARG A 161 16.66 -5.29 -13.30
C ARG A 161 16.05 -4.85 -14.63
N ASN A 162 16.68 -5.21 -15.75
CA ASN A 162 16.20 -4.88 -17.08
C ASN A 162 14.84 -5.52 -17.37
N ALA A 163 14.62 -6.77 -16.94
CA ALA A 163 13.33 -7.43 -17.05
C ALA A 163 12.23 -6.70 -16.26
N ILE A 164 12.54 -6.25 -15.05
CA ILE A 164 11.60 -5.46 -14.22
C ILE A 164 11.29 -4.11 -14.90
N TYR A 165 12.30 -3.45 -15.49
CA TYR A 165 12.09 -2.21 -16.23
C TYR A 165 11.30 -2.40 -17.53
N ALA A 166 11.34 -3.57 -18.13
CA ALA A 166 10.53 -3.92 -19.29
C ALA A 166 9.07 -4.25 -18.96
N CYS A 167 8.77 -4.59 -17.67
CA CYS A 167 7.40 -4.86 -17.23
C CYS A 167 6.56 -3.58 -17.25
N GLU A 168 5.32 -3.66 -17.69
CA GLU A 168 4.33 -2.60 -17.47
C GLU A 168 3.83 -2.65 -16.03
N LEU A 169 4.25 -1.69 -15.21
CA LEU A 169 3.84 -1.54 -13.82
C LEU A 169 2.93 -0.30 -13.69
N PRO A 170 1.61 -0.47 -13.77
CA PRO A 170 0.70 0.67 -13.84
C PRO A 170 0.67 1.45 -12.52
N GLY A 171 0.86 2.78 -12.62
CA GLY A 171 0.71 3.70 -11.50
C GLY A 171 1.89 3.76 -10.55
N VAL A 172 3.06 3.22 -10.91
CA VAL A 172 4.32 3.40 -10.17
C VAL A 172 5.25 4.38 -10.90
N LYS A 173 6.09 5.08 -10.15
CA LYS A 173 7.12 5.97 -10.68
C LYS A 173 8.44 5.21 -10.75
N ARG A 174 8.90 4.91 -11.96
CA ARG A 174 10.22 4.27 -12.16
C ARG A 174 11.35 5.20 -11.77
N LEU A 175 12.39 4.60 -11.21
CA LEU A 175 13.63 5.29 -10.84
C LEU A 175 14.71 4.83 -11.84
N SER A 176 15.29 5.77 -12.53
CA SER A 176 16.42 5.57 -13.46
C SER A 176 17.76 5.66 -12.73
#